data_5bac22b692d46a482924eed6e988616c
#
_entry.id   5bac22b692d46a482924eed6e988616c
#
_cell.length_a   1.000
_cell.length_b   1.000
_cell.length_c   1.000
_cell.angle_alpha   90.00
_cell.angle_beta   90.00
_cell.angle_gamma   90.00
#
_symmetry.space_group_name_H-M   'P 1'
#
loop_
_entity.id
_entity.type
_entity.pdbx_description
1 polymer ?
#
loop_
_entity_poly.entity_id
_entity_poly.type
_entity_poly.pdbx_seq_one_letter_code
_entity_poly.pdbx_strand_id
1 'polypeptide(L)'
;EQKYQWELEKLAYLDSLTGLENRAAFTRELNAFENKPNAACIVADVNNLKLCNDRYGHIEGDRAIKDAGECLSKAFEGLGKCYRIGGDEFCVLVEAGEQTKILASLGQFEGFIEEKNQNRVMPISVACGYGVREQQGETMEQLFNRSDEMMYDVKYRMKREFPVYCEERIKNYLNVLNIVSKSTDSYLY
;
A
#
# COMPACT_ATOMS: atom_id res chain seq x y z
N GLU A 1 32.32 4.21 15.33
CA GLU A 1 32.24 3.36 14.10
C GLU A 1 30.90 2.68 13.97
N GLN A 2 30.38 1.95 14.97
CA GLN A 2 29.07 1.25 14.91
C GLN A 2 27.88 2.19 14.61
N LYS A 3 27.86 3.41 15.16
CA LYS A 3 26.79 4.39 14.91
C LYS A 3 26.75 4.86 13.46
N TYR A 4 27.92 5.12 12.86
CA TYR A 4 28.03 5.53 11.45
C TYR A 4 27.65 4.39 10.49
N GLN A 5 28.00 3.16 10.83
CA GLN A 5 27.65 1.99 10.04
C GLN A 5 26.13 1.76 10.03
N TRP A 6 25.47 1.91 11.16
CA TRP A 6 24.01 1.82 11.29
C TRP A 6 23.26 2.96 10.55
N GLU A 7 23.80 4.20 10.60
CA GLU A 7 23.25 5.33 9.82
C GLU A 7 23.39 5.11 8.31
N LEU A 8 24.53 4.56 7.86
CA LEU A 8 24.76 4.20 6.46
C LEU A 8 23.83 3.08 6.00
N GLU A 9 23.58 2.07 6.80
CA GLU A 9 22.65 0.99 6.51
C GLU A 9 21.20 1.50 6.40
N LYS A 10 20.78 2.39 7.29
CA LYS A 10 19.47 3.05 7.19
C LYS A 10 19.31 3.83 5.89
N LEU A 11 20.30 4.63 5.53
CA LEU A 11 20.29 5.40 4.29
C LEU A 11 20.28 4.51 3.04
N ALA A 12 20.92 3.33 3.10
CA ALA A 12 21.00 2.41 1.99
C ALA A 12 19.71 1.57 1.79
N TYR A 13 19.01 1.22 2.88
CA TYR A 13 17.96 0.19 2.85
C TYR A 13 16.58 0.64 3.35
N LEU A 14 16.41 1.86 3.86
CA LEU A 14 15.10 2.39 4.24
C LEU A 14 14.57 3.41 3.24
N ASP A 15 13.26 3.43 3.06
CA ASP A 15 12.54 4.49 2.35
C ASP A 15 12.34 5.69 3.27
N SER A 16 12.80 6.86 2.87
CA SER A 16 12.79 8.08 3.69
C SER A 16 11.39 8.62 3.95
N LEU A 17 10.41 8.31 3.09
CA LEU A 17 9.04 8.79 3.23
C LEU A 17 8.23 7.94 4.21
N THR A 18 8.33 6.62 4.10
CA THR A 18 7.50 5.66 4.85
C THR A 18 8.21 5.02 6.04
N GLY A 19 9.54 5.02 6.04
CA GLY A 19 10.35 4.30 7.02
C GLY A 19 10.39 2.77 6.82
N LEU A 20 9.68 2.24 5.82
CA LEU A 20 9.76 0.84 5.42
C LEU A 20 11.10 0.53 4.74
N GLU A 21 11.41 -0.74 4.58
CA GLU A 21 12.54 -1.13 3.74
C GLU A 21 12.30 -0.71 2.28
N ASN A 22 13.37 -0.32 1.57
CA ASN A 22 13.29 0.19 0.21
C ASN A 22 13.49 -0.92 -0.84
N ARG A 23 13.49 -0.54 -2.12
CA ARG A 23 13.70 -1.46 -3.26
C ARG A 23 15.04 -2.22 -3.18
N ALA A 24 16.10 -1.58 -2.69
CA ALA A 24 17.40 -2.25 -2.57
C ALA A 24 17.37 -3.36 -1.52
N ALA A 25 16.70 -3.11 -0.38
CA ALA A 25 16.47 -4.13 0.63
C ALA A 25 15.61 -5.28 0.08
N PHE A 26 14.52 -4.96 -0.63
CA PHE A 26 13.66 -5.94 -1.28
C PHE A 26 14.43 -6.86 -2.24
N THR A 27 15.24 -6.29 -3.13
CA THR A 27 16.03 -7.06 -4.11
C THR A 27 17.01 -8.01 -3.41
N ARG A 28 17.63 -7.55 -2.33
CA ARG A 28 18.53 -8.39 -1.51
C ARG A 28 17.77 -9.54 -0.86
N GLU A 29 16.61 -9.28 -0.31
CA GLU A 29 15.80 -10.25 0.41
C GLU A 29 15.19 -11.30 -0.54
N LEU A 30 14.81 -10.95 -1.76
CA LEU A 30 14.34 -11.91 -2.77
C LEU A 30 15.32 -13.08 -2.94
N ASN A 31 16.62 -12.80 -3.00
CA ASN A 31 17.66 -13.83 -3.13
C ASN A 31 17.71 -14.74 -1.88
N ALA A 32 17.51 -14.18 -0.68
CA ALA A 32 17.48 -14.95 0.57
C ALA A 32 16.25 -15.87 0.66
N PHE A 33 15.14 -15.46 0.03
CA PHE A 33 13.90 -16.22 -0.01
C PHE A 33 13.87 -17.33 -1.07
N GLU A 34 14.87 -17.41 -1.97
CA GLU A 34 14.88 -18.38 -3.07
C GLU A 34 14.77 -19.85 -2.57
N ASN A 35 15.33 -20.13 -1.41
CA ASN A 35 15.32 -21.49 -0.82
C ASN A 35 14.18 -21.72 0.20
N LYS A 36 13.23 -20.77 0.35
CA LYS A 36 12.09 -20.92 1.26
C LYS A 36 10.93 -21.60 0.56
N PRO A 37 10.57 -22.87 0.93
CA PRO A 37 9.60 -23.66 0.17
C PRO A 37 8.18 -23.09 0.16
N ASN A 38 7.80 -22.41 1.25
CA ASN A 38 6.46 -21.83 1.43
C ASN A 38 6.50 -20.29 1.43
N ALA A 39 7.48 -19.70 0.73
CA ALA A 39 7.53 -18.25 0.64
C ALA A 39 6.26 -17.70 0.01
N ALA A 40 5.83 -16.52 0.47
CA ALA A 40 4.75 -15.80 -0.16
C ALA A 40 5.18 -14.36 -0.46
N CYS A 41 4.56 -13.81 -1.50
CA CYS A 41 4.75 -12.44 -1.94
C CYS A 41 3.39 -11.76 -2.07
N ILE A 42 3.27 -10.56 -1.51
CA ILE A 42 2.12 -9.69 -1.69
C ILE A 42 2.62 -8.44 -2.40
N VAL A 43 1.95 -8.03 -3.47
CA VAL A 43 2.20 -6.77 -4.19
C VAL A 43 1.00 -5.86 -3.98
N ALA A 44 1.25 -4.61 -3.64
CA ALA A 44 0.21 -3.62 -3.40
C ALA A 44 0.54 -2.29 -4.11
N ASP A 45 -0.48 -1.65 -4.67
CA ASP A 45 -0.36 -0.40 -5.43
C ASP A 45 -1.45 0.58 -5.00
N VAL A 46 -1.05 1.81 -4.65
CA VAL A 46 -1.98 2.87 -4.23
C VAL A 46 -2.63 3.50 -5.46
N ASN A 47 -3.93 3.32 -5.58
CA ASN A 47 -4.70 3.83 -6.71
C ASN A 47 -4.83 5.36 -6.67
N ASN A 48 -4.85 5.97 -7.87
CA ASN A 48 -5.16 7.38 -8.07
C ASN A 48 -4.22 8.38 -7.36
N LEU A 49 -2.98 7.99 -7.03
CA LEU A 49 -2.00 8.86 -6.38
C LEU A 49 -1.76 10.12 -7.21
N LYS A 50 -1.63 10.00 -8.55
CA LYS A 50 -1.48 11.15 -9.43
C LYS A 50 -2.65 12.12 -9.31
N LEU A 51 -3.89 11.61 -9.30
CA LEU A 51 -5.09 12.44 -9.12
C LEU A 51 -5.09 13.13 -7.76
N CYS A 52 -4.64 12.46 -6.70
CA CYS A 52 -4.48 13.03 -5.37
C CYS A 52 -3.49 14.21 -5.42
N ASN A 53 -2.31 13.99 -6.01
CA ASN A 53 -1.29 15.02 -6.16
C ASN A 53 -1.78 16.23 -6.97
N ASP A 54 -2.45 15.98 -8.10
CA ASP A 54 -2.94 17.03 -8.99
C ASP A 54 -4.04 17.87 -8.34
N ARG A 55 -4.89 17.29 -7.49
CA ARG A 55 -6.01 18.00 -6.83
C ARG A 55 -5.66 18.60 -5.47
N TYR A 56 -4.85 17.92 -4.67
CA TYR A 56 -4.61 18.26 -3.27
C TYR A 56 -3.13 18.53 -2.95
N GLY A 57 -2.26 18.43 -3.95
CA GLY A 57 -0.82 18.65 -3.82
C GLY A 57 -0.05 17.45 -3.33
N HIS A 58 1.27 17.49 -3.51
CA HIS A 58 2.18 16.39 -3.17
C HIS A 58 2.19 16.04 -1.67
N ILE A 59 1.91 17.00 -0.80
CA ILE A 59 1.85 16.76 0.67
C ILE A 59 0.75 15.75 1.00
N GLU A 60 -0.43 15.87 0.36
CA GLU A 60 -1.52 14.93 0.59
C GLU A 60 -1.26 13.57 -0.07
N GLY A 61 -0.60 13.54 -1.23
CA GLY A 61 -0.13 12.29 -1.82
C GLY A 61 0.90 11.58 -0.96
N ASP A 62 1.89 12.30 -0.44
CA ASP A 62 2.88 11.75 0.50
C ASP A 62 2.24 11.21 1.77
N ARG A 63 1.21 11.90 2.28
CA ARG A 63 0.42 11.42 3.40
C ARG A 63 -0.33 10.13 3.07
N ALA A 64 -0.91 10.02 1.86
CA ALA A 64 -1.57 8.80 1.41
C ALA A 64 -0.61 7.60 1.36
N ILE A 65 0.60 7.82 0.85
CA ILE A 65 1.66 6.79 0.80
C ILE A 65 2.11 6.38 2.21
N LYS A 66 2.32 7.35 3.13
CA LYS A 66 2.67 7.05 4.53
C LYS A 66 1.59 6.22 5.23
N ASP A 67 0.33 6.63 5.11
CA ASP A 67 -0.80 5.94 5.71
C ASP A 67 -0.95 4.52 5.14
N ALA A 68 -0.80 4.32 3.82
CA ALA A 68 -0.83 3.00 3.19
C ALA A 68 0.30 2.10 3.71
N GLY A 69 1.53 2.62 3.78
CA GLY A 69 2.69 1.89 4.32
C GLY A 69 2.53 1.51 5.79
N GLU A 70 2.03 2.42 6.63
CA GLU A 70 1.75 2.18 8.04
C GLU A 70 0.68 1.08 8.22
N CYS A 71 -0.43 1.16 7.48
CA CYS A 71 -1.49 0.15 7.51
C CYS A 71 -0.98 -1.22 7.07
N LEU A 72 -0.17 -1.27 6.01
CA LEU A 72 0.41 -2.52 5.51
C LEU A 72 1.36 -3.13 6.54
N SER A 73 2.27 -2.33 7.12
CA SER A 73 3.19 -2.79 8.15
C SER A 73 2.46 -3.35 9.36
N LYS A 74 1.39 -2.68 9.80
CA LYS A 74 0.58 -3.11 10.94
C LYS A 74 -0.18 -4.41 10.65
N ALA A 75 -0.74 -4.56 9.45
CA ALA A 75 -1.49 -5.75 9.05
C ALA A 75 -0.62 -7.01 8.92
N PHE A 76 0.64 -6.85 8.56
CA PHE A 76 1.59 -7.93 8.38
C PHE A 76 2.62 -8.03 9.52
N GLU A 77 2.41 -7.33 10.63
CA GLU A 77 3.29 -7.40 11.80
C GLU A 77 3.40 -8.84 12.32
N GLY A 78 4.64 -9.30 12.47
CA GLY A 78 4.93 -10.67 12.90
C GLY A 78 4.70 -11.76 11.84
N LEU A 79 4.17 -11.43 10.67
CA LEU A 79 3.95 -12.36 9.55
C LEU A 79 4.98 -12.18 8.43
N GLY A 80 5.28 -10.96 8.03
CA GLY A 80 6.16 -10.66 6.91
C GLY A 80 6.84 -9.29 7.02
N LYS A 81 7.80 -9.05 6.13
CA LYS A 81 8.50 -7.77 6.00
C LYS A 81 7.90 -6.95 4.88
N CYS A 82 7.69 -5.67 5.13
CA CYS A 82 7.10 -4.72 4.20
C CYS A 82 8.15 -3.83 3.56
N TYR A 83 8.02 -3.61 2.26
CA TYR A 83 8.93 -2.85 1.42
C TYR A 83 8.16 -1.82 0.61
N ARG A 84 8.74 -0.64 0.39
CA ARG A 84 8.30 0.27 -0.66
C ARG A 84 9.23 0.12 -1.85
N ILE A 85 8.69 -0.41 -2.95
CA ILE A 85 9.49 -0.77 -4.13
C ILE A 85 9.37 0.21 -5.29
N GLY A 86 8.38 1.10 -5.23
CA GLY A 86 8.11 2.15 -6.23
C GLY A 86 7.50 3.39 -5.59
N GLY A 87 7.04 4.33 -6.41
CA GLY A 87 6.38 5.56 -5.95
C GLY A 87 5.11 5.29 -5.15
N ASP A 88 4.25 4.45 -5.68
CA ASP A 88 2.95 4.01 -5.16
C ASP A 88 2.90 2.49 -4.91
N GLU A 89 4.02 1.79 -5.09
CA GLU A 89 4.12 0.33 -5.05
C GLU A 89 4.79 -0.16 -3.77
N PHE A 90 4.16 -1.15 -3.14
CA PHE A 90 4.63 -1.84 -1.96
C PHE A 90 4.71 -3.34 -2.20
N CYS A 91 5.54 -4.01 -1.43
CA CYS A 91 5.62 -5.45 -1.41
C CYS A 91 5.73 -5.96 0.03
N VAL A 92 5.21 -7.17 0.29
CA VAL A 92 5.44 -7.91 1.52
C VAL A 92 6.01 -9.27 1.17
N LEU A 93 7.10 -9.64 1.84
CA LEU A 93 7.67 -10.98 1.75
C LEU A 93 7.39 -11.74 3.05
N VAL A 94 6.84 -12.94 2.90
CA VAL A 94 6.49 -13.84 4.02
C VAL A 94 7.29 -15.13 3.87
N GLU A 95 8.04 -15.52 4.90
CA GLU A 95 8.94 -16.67 4.85
C GLU A 95 8.19 -18.01 4.83
N ALA A 96 7.11 -18.10 5.61
CA ALA A 96 6.25 -19.28 5.71
C ALA A 96 4.79 -18.87 5.49
N GLY A 97 4.42 -18.70 4.22
CA GLY A 97 3.10 -18.21 3.80
C GLY A 97 2.04 -19.30 3.94
N GLU A 98 1.07 -19.06 4.80
CA GLU A 98 -0.20 -19.78 4.82
C GLU A 98 -1.27 -18.87 4.21
N GLN A 99 -1.96 -19.35 3.19
CA GLN A 99 -2.97 -18.56 2.47
C GLN A 99 -4.02 -17.95 3.40
N THR A 100 -4.47 -18.70 4.39
CA THR A 100 -5.46 -18.22 5.37
C THR A 100 -4.96 -17.05 6.20
N LYS A 101 -3.69 -17.07 6.61
CA LYS A 101 -3.06 -15.96 7.36
C LYS A 101 -2.87 -14.73 6.48
N ILE A 102 -2.45 -14.93 5.22
CA ILE A 102 -2.28 -13.84 4.25
C ILE A 102 -3.63 -13.16 3.99
N LEU A 103 -4.69 -13.93 3.74
CA LEU A 103 -6.03 -13.38 3.54
C LEU A 103 -6.57 -12.65 4.76
N ALA A 104 -6.31 -13.17 5.97
CA ALA A 104 -6.67 -12.49 7.22
C ALA A 104 -5.93 -11.15 7.37
N SER A 105 -4.62 -11.10 7.08
CA SER A 105 -3.83 -9.86 7.10
C SER A 105 -4.29 -8.86 6.03
N LEU A 106 -4.64 -9.32 4.83
CA LEU A 106 -5.22 -8.45 3.79
C LEU A 106 -6.56 -7.85 4.24
N GLY A 107 -7.43 -8.64 4.88
CA GLY A 107 -8.68 -8.13 5.45
C GLY A 107 -8.45 -7.11 6.57
N GLN A 108 -7.45 -7.31 7.43
CA GLN A 108 -7.05 -6.31 8.43
C GLN A 108 -6.51 -5.05 7.77
N PHE A 109 -5.70 -5.18 6.72
CA PHE A 109 -5.19 -4.05 5.96
C PHE A 109 -6.31 -3.20 5.39
N GLU A 110 -7.32 -3.81 4.75
CA GLU A 110 -8.51 -3.11 4.26
C GLU A 110 -9.22 -2.34 5.38
N GLY A 111 -9.43 -2.97 6.54
CA GLY A 111 -10.03 -2.32 7.71
C GLY A 111 -9.23 -1.11 8.20
N PHE A 112 -7.89 -1.18 8.24
CA PHE A 112 -7.04 -0.05 8.63
C PHE A 112 -7.09 1.09 7.59
N ILE A 113 -7.15 0.76 6.30
CA ILE A 113 -7.33 1.76 5.23
C ILE A 113 -8.69 2.45 5.37
N GLU A 114 -9.77 1.71 5.66
CA GLU A 114 -11.09 2.29 5.89
C GLU A 114 -11.10 3.24 7.10
N GLU A 115 -10.44 2.87 8.19
CA GLU A 115 -10.28 3.72 9.37
C GLU A 115 -9.53 5.03 9.03
N LYS A 116 -8.40 4.95 8.31
CA LYS A 116 -7.67 6.14 7.84
C LYS A 116 -8.54 7.02 6.93
N ASN A 117 -9.37 6.41 6.09
CA ASN A 117 -10.23 7.12 5.14
C ASN A 117 -11.33 7.96 5.81
N GLN A 118 -11.71 7.68 7.06
CA GLN A 118 -12.70 8.47 7.80
C GLN A 118 -12.29 9.94 7.96
N ASN A 119 -10.97 10.22 8.01
CA ASN A 119 -10.41 11.55 8.24
C ASN A 119 -9.64 12.10 7.03
N ARG A 120 -9.92 11.59 5.81
CA ARG A 120 -9.21 12.02 4.60
C ARG A 120 -10.12 12.76 3.63
N VAL A 121 -9.57 13.80 3.02
CA VAL A 121 -10.23 14.56 1.94
C VAL A 121 -10.40 13.69 0.70
N MET A 122 -9.37 12.91 0.37
CA MET A 122 -9.42 11.91 -0.70
C MET A 122 -9.16 10.52 -0.11
N PRO A 123 -10.10 9.58 -0.24
CA PRO A 123 -9.90 8.22 0.24
C PRO A 123 -8.71 7.52 -0.42
N ILE A 124 -7.96 6.78 0.37
CA ILE A 124 -6.94 5.86 -0.12
C ILE A 124 -7.65 4.61 -0.62
N SER A 125 -7.23 4.12 -1.78
CA SER A 125 -7.63 2.83 -2.34
C SER A 125 -6.37 2.10 -2.76
N VAL A 126 -6.24 0.83 -2.40
CA VAL A 126 -5.05 0.03 -2.68
C VAL A 126 -5.47 -1.27 -3.35
N ALA A 127 -4.87 -1.57 -4.50
CA ALA A 127 -5.01 -2.86 -5.14
C ALA A 127 -3.94 -3.80 -4.60
N CYS A 128 -4.34 -5.02 -4.22
CA CYS A 128 -3.42 -6.04 -3.71
C CYS A 128 -3.53 -7.32 -4.53
N GLY A 129 -2.38 -7.93 -4.83
CA GLY A 129 -2.27 -9.29 -5.33
C GLY A 129 -1.33 -10.09 -4.45
N TYR A 130 -1.49 -11.39 -4.39
CA TYR A 130 -0.63 -12.24 -3.59
C TYR A 130 -0.38 -13.59 -4.27
N GLY A 131 0.73 -14.19 -3.94
CA GLY A 131 1.06 -15.57 -4.30
C GLY A 131 1.73 -16.29 -3.15
N VAL A 132 1.42 -17.56 -3.01
CA VAL A 132 2.14 -18.49 -2.13
C VAL A 132 2.87 -19.48 -3.03
N ARG A 133 4.13 -19.77 -2.74
CA ARG A 133 4.90 -20.76 -3.48
C ARG A 133 4.31 -22.14 -3.23
N GLU A 134 3.75 -22.74 -4.27
CA GLU A 134 3.11 -24.07 -4.20
C GLU A 134 3.90 -25.14 -4.94
N GLN A 135 4.73 -24.73 -5.90
CA GLN A 135 5.45 -25.64 -6.77
C GLN A 135 6.95 -25.68 -6.45
N GLN A 136 7.52 -26.88 -6.38
CA GLN A 136 8.97 -27.03 -6.37
C GLN A 136 9.56 -26.48 -7.69
N GLY A 137 10.51 -25.55 -7.57
CA GLY A 137 11.17 -24.93 -8.72
C GLY A 137 10.61 -23.56 -9.16
N GLU A 138 9.52 -23.07 -8.57
CA GLU A 138 9.10 -21.70 -8.78
C GLU A 138 10.13 -20.73 -8.15
N THR A 139 10.71 -19.83 -8.94
CA THR A 139 11.63 -18.81 -8.43
C THR A 139 10.89 -17.69 -7.71
N MET A 140 11.59 -16.92 -6.87
CA MET A 140 10.98 -15.74 -6.22
C MET A 140 10.56 -14.68 -7.23
N GLU A 141 11.28 -14.55 -8.35
CA GLU A 141 10.90 -13.67 -9.45
C GLU A 141 9.58 -14.10 -10.11
N GLN A 142 9.40 -15.39 -10.35
CA GLN A 142 8.13 -15.94 -10.90
C GLN A 142 6.98 -15.73 -9.92
N LEU A 143 7.20 -15.95 -8.62
CA LEU A 143 6.22 -15.72 -7.58
C LEU A 143 5.83 -14.23 -7.50
N PHE A 144 6.81 -13.33 -7.56
CA PHE A 144 6.57 -11.89 -7.59
C PHE A 144 5.74 -11.49 -8.80
N ASN A 145 6.13 -11.94 -10.01
CA ASN A 145 5.40 -11.62 -11.25
C ASN A 145 3.94 -12.10 -11.19
N ARG A 146 3.69 -13.30 -10.68
CA ARG A 146 2.33 -13.84 -10.51
C ARG A 146 1.51 -13.01 -9.51
N SER A 147 2.12 -12.55 -8.45
CA SER A 147 1.47 -11.68 -7.46
C SER A 147 1.16 -10.30 -8.04
N ASP A 148 2.07 -9.78 -8.87
CA ASP A 148 1.91 -8.49 -9.57
C ASP A 148 0.80 -8.57 -10.63
N GLU A 149 0.74 -9.64 -11.42
CA GLU A 149 -0.36 -9.89 -12.37
C GLU A 149 -1.71 -9.91 -11.65
N MET A 150 -1.81 -10.59 -10.51
CA MET A 150 -3.03 -10.61 -9.69
C MET A 150 -3.39 -9.20 -9.19
N MET A 151 -2.41 -8.43 -8.70
CA MET A 151 -2.63 -7.04 -8.27
C MET A 151 -3.15 -6.18 -9.43
N TYR A 152 -2.58 -6.33 -10.62
CA TYR A 152 -3.02 -5.62 -11.81
C TYR A 152 -4.46 -5.94 -12.19
N ASP A 153 -4.87 -7.21 -12.13
CA ASP A 153 -6.24 -7.65 -12.37
C ASP A 153 -7.23 -7.05 -11.34
N VAL A 154 -6.83 -7.00 -10.06
CA VAL A 154 -7.61 -6.34 -9.01
C VAL A 154 -7.73 -4.85 -9.30
N LYS A 155 -6.62 -4.18 -9.61
CA LYS A 155 -6.59 -2.75 -9.97
C LYS A 155 -7.50 -2.44 -11.17
N TYR A 156 -7.47 -3.29 -12.20
CA TYR A 156 -8.33 -3.13 -13.37
C TYR A 156 -9.81 -3.29 -13.02
N ARG A 157 -10.18 -4.30 -12.21
CA ARG A 157 -11.56 -4.49 -11.72
C ARG A 157 -12.02 -3.30 -10.88
N MET A 158 -11.20 -2.83 -9.95
CA MET A 158 -11.51 -1.65 -9.13
C MET A 158 -11.80 -0.42 -9.99
N LYS A 159 -11.04 -0.19 -11.07
CA LYS A 159 -11.27 0.92 -12.00
C LYS A 159 -12.57 0.77 -12.79
N ARG A 160 -13.00 -0.45 -13.12
CA ARG A 160 -14.23 -0.71 -13.88
C ARG A 160 -15.49 -0.67 -13.02
N GLU A 161 -15.41 -1.27 -11.84
CA GLU A 161 -16.57 -1.44 -10.95
C GLU A 161 -16.83 -0.21 -10.10
N PHE A 162 -15.78 0.59 -9.84
CA PHE A 162 -15.83 1.77 -9.00
C PHE A 162 -15.32 3.07 -9.67
N PRO A 163 -15.52 3.31 -10.98
CA PRO A 163 -15.11 4.57 -11.60
C PRO A 163 -15.81 5.76 -10.95
N VAL A 164 -17.04 5.55 -10.50
CA VAL A 164 -17.95 6.53 -9.90
C VAL A 164 -17.71 6.66 -8.39
N TYR A 165 -17.24 5.61 -7.71
CA TYR A 165 -17.13 5.61 -6.24
C TYR A 165 -16.14 6.64 -5.70
N CYS A 166 -15.04 6.88 -6.41
CA CYS A 166 -14.10 7.96 -6.05
C CYS A 166 -14.67 9.34 -6.41
N GLU A 167 -15.33 9.50 -7.55
CA GLU A 167 -15.87 10.81 -7.97
C GLU A 167 -17.16 11.18 -7.25
N GLU A 168 -18.06 10.25 -6.99
CA GLU A 168 -19.33 10.51 -6.31
C GLU A 168 -19.16 10.76 -4.81
N ARG A 169 -18.25 10.04 -4.15
CA ARG A 169 -17.90 10.31 -2.74
C ARG A 169 -17.20 11.66 -2.59
N ILE A 170 -16.33 12.02 -3.54
CA ILE A 170 -15.70 13.36 -3.60
C ILE A 170 -16.77 14.42 -3.90
N LYS A 171 -17.68 14.20 -4.85
CA LYS A 171 -18.79 15.12 -5.14
C LYS A 171 -19.73 15.28 -3.93
N ASN A 172 -20.08 14.19 -3.27
CA ASN A 172 -20.92 14.24 -2.07
C ASN A 172 -20.23 14.96 -0.92
N TYR A 173 -18.93 14.73 -0.71
CA TYR A 173 -18.15 15.45 0.31
C TYR A 173 -18.01 16.93 0.00
N LEU A 174 -17.74 17.29 -1.26
CA LEU A 174 -17.68 18.69 -1.71
C LEU A 174 -19.06 19.37 -1.65
N ASN A 175 -20.16 18.64 -1.90
CA ASN A 175 -21.50 19.15 -1.72
C ASN A 175 -21.81 19.43 -0.24
N VAL A 176 -21.39 18.55 0.68
CA VAL A 176 -21.56 18.76 2.13
C VAL A 176 -20.73 19.97 2.59
N LEU A 177 -19.48 20.12 2.14
CA LEU A 177 -18.66 21.29 2.44
C LEU A 177 -19.25 22.59 1.89
N ASN A 178 -19.79 22.57 0.68
CA ASN A 178 -20.47 23.74 0.09
C ASN A 178 -21.78 24.10 0.82
N ILE A 179 -22.50 23.13 1.38
CA ILE A 179 -23.69 23.38 2.20
C ILE A 179 -23.27 24.00 3.53
N VAL A 180 -22.20 23.49 4.16
CA VAL A 180 -21.69 24.04 5.43
C VAL A 180 -21.12 25.46 5.23
N SER A 181 -20.38 25.74 4.16
CA SER A 181 -19.88 27.10 3.89
C SER A 181 -21.00 28.10 3.61
N LYS A 182 -22.06 27.70 2.90
CA LYS A 182 -23.24 28.57 2.67
C LYS A 182 -24.08 28.80 3.90
N SER A 183 -24.10 27.86 4.86
CA SER A 183 -24.81 28.03 6.13
C SER A 183 -24.07 28.94 7.10
N THR A 184 -22.72 29.03 7.03
CA THR A 184 -21.94 29.98 7.84
C THR A 184 -22.04 31.41 7.33
N ASP A 185 -22.22 31.63 6.04
CA ASP A 185 -22.43 32.97 5.47
C ASP A 185 -23.84 33.56 5.80
N SER A 186 -24.80 32.72 6.18
CA SER A 186 -26.17 33.19 6.55
C SER A 186 -26.32 33.63 8.01
N TYR A 187 -25.28 33.54 8.84
CA TYR A 187 -25.28 33.99 10.23
C TYR A 187 -24.46 35.30 10.47
N LEU A 188 -24.04 35.97 9.41
CA LEU A 188 -23.26 37.23 9.45
C LEU A 188 -24.05 38.43 8.95
N TYR A 189 -25.40 38.42 9.04
CA TYR A 189 -26.26 39.62 8.87
C TYR A 189 -27.27 39.76 9.99
#